data_65caec1f8c99bfbe119f5e41ad72ce33
#
_entry.id   65caec1f8c99bfbe119f5e41ad72ce33
#
_cell.length_a   1.000
_cell.length_b   1.000
_cell.length_c   1.000
_cell.angle_alpha   90.00
_cell.angle_beta   90.00
_cell.angle_gamma   90.00
#
_symmetry.space_group_name_H-M   'P 1'
#
loop_
_entity.id
_entity.type
_entity.pdbx_description
1 polymer ?
#
loop_
_entity_poly.entity_id
_entity_poly.type
_entity_poly.pdbx_seq_one_letter_code
_entity_poly.pdbx_strand_id
1 'polypeptide(L)'
;MPKQKISIGTWITIPNEQITEIIAKSPYDWIVIDLEHSTMSLDQAENLIRIIDANKKKSYVRITSDSTDQIKRMLDAGASGIIAPMIETFQQGKAIMDACFYPCLLYTSPSPRDL
;
A
#
# COMPACT_ATOMS: atom_id res chain seq x y z
N MET A 1 -15.65 29.42 11.15
CA MET A 1 -15.00 28.67 10.04
C MET A 1 -14.38 27.40 10.56
N PRO A 2 -14.68 26.27 9.96
CA PRO A 2 -14.03 25.04 10.37
C PRO A 2 -12.53 25.13 10.11
N LYS A 3 -11.75 24.77 11.11
CA LYS A 3 -10.30 24.70 10.93
C LYS A 3 -9.96 23.57 9.99
N GLN A 4 -9.10 23.84 9.03
CA GLN A 4 -8.57 22.81 8.15
C GLN A 4 -7.72 21.85 9.00
N LYS A 5 -8.06 20.58 8.98
CA LYS A 5 -7.29 19.57 9.69
C LYS A 5 -6.02 19.25 8.92
N ILE A 6 -4.88 19.33 9.61
CA ILE A 6 -3.60 18.92 9.03
C ILE A 6 -3.49 17.40 9.18
N SER A 7 -3.17 16.75 8.08
CA SER A 7 -2.93 15.31 8.06
C SER A 7 -1.42 15.07 8.12
N ILE A 8 -0.98 14.32 9.12
CA ILE A 8 0.44 14.06 9.35
C ILE A 8 0.68 12.56 9.29
N GLY A 9 1.71 12.16 8.55
CA GLY A 9 2.07 10.76 8.44
C GLY A 9 3.56 10.54 8.55
N THR A 10 3.96 9.30 8.47
CA THR A 10 5.36 8.90 8.55
C THR A 10 5.64 7.71 7.66
N TRP A 11 6.92 7.35 7.55
CA TRP A 11 7.39 6.25 6.71
C TRP A 11 8.05 5.19 7.57
N ILE A 12 7.82 3.92 7.21
CA ILE A 12 8.47 2.77 7.83
C ILE A 12 9.35 2.10 6.80
N THR A 13 10.64 2.00 7.11
CA THR A 13 11.62 1.30 6.28
C THR A 13 12.20 0.09 6.99
N ILE A 14 11.80 -0.16 8.22
CA ILE A 14 12.27 -1.27 9.03
C ILE A 14 11.11 -2.27 9.22
N PRO A 15 11.29 -3.53 8.81
CA PRO A 15 10.21 -4.51 8.89
C PRO A 15 10.07 -5.09 10.31
N ASN A 16 9.84 -4.22 11.28
CA ASN A 16 9.70 -4.61 12.67
C ASN A 16 8.28 -4.38 13.15
N GLU A 17 7.63 -5.43 13.61
CA GLU A 17 6.23 -5.38 14.02
C GLU A 17 6.03 -4.55 15.28
N GLN A 18 6.95 -4.61 16.23
CA GLN A 18 6.83 -3.87 17.47
C GLN A 18 6.95 -2.37 17.24
N ILE A 19 7.91 -1.97 16.42
CA ILE A 19 8.08 -0.55 16.03
C ILE A 19 6.85 -0.07 15.29
N THR A 20 6.33 -0.88 14.39
CA THR A 20 5.12 -0.54 13.64
C THR A 20 3.92 -0.34 14.56
N GLU A 21 3.77 -1.19 15.56
CA GLU A 21 2.70 -1.07 16.55
C GLU A 21 2.81 0.25 17.31
N ILE A 22 4.01 0.62 17.74
CA ILE A 22 4.24 1.88 18.44
C ILE A 22 3.88 3.07 17.55
N ILE A 23 4.31 3.03 16.30
CA ILE A 23 4.03 4.10 15.34
C ILE A 23 2.53 4.16 15.04
N ALA A 24 1.88 3.03 14.89
CA ALA A 24 0.45 2.96 14.58
C ALA A 24 -0.40 3.50 15.74
N LYS A 25 0.09 3.42 16.97
CA LYS A 25 -0.59 3.98 18.14
C LYS A 25 -0.23 5.44 18.41
N SER A 26 0.72 5.97 17.67
CA SER A 26 1.12 7.38 17.77
C SER A 26 0.15 8.24 16.95
N PRO A 27 0.17 9.57 17.13
CA PRO A 27 -0.84 10.43 16.52
C PRO A 27 -0.59 10.72 15.02
N TYR A 28 -0.12 9.75 14.27
CA TYR A 28 -0.03 9.86 12.82
C TYR A 28 -1.36 9.46 12.19
N ASP A 29 -1.74 10.15 11.13
CA ASP A 29 -2.97 9.86 10.40
C ASP A 29 -2.77 8.75 9.38
N TRP A 30 -1.56 8.61 8.85
CA TRP A 30 -1.23 7.61 7.84
C TRP A 30 0.23 7.18 7.99
N ILE A 31 0.52 6.01 7.47
CA ILE A 31 1.85 5.40 7.56
C ILE A 31 2.17 4.80 6.20
N VAL A 32 3.33 5.13 5.66
CA VAL A 32 3.82 4.57 4.40
C VAL A 32 4.80 3.45 4.70
N ILE A 33 4.55 2.30 4.10
CA ILE A 33 5.47 1.17 4.11
C ILE A 33 6.29 1.24 2.83
N ASP A 34 7.60 1.28 2.97
CA ASP A 34 8.51 1.50 1.85
C ASP A 34 9.10 0.16 1.40
N LEU A 35 8.70 -0.29 0.21
CA LEU A 35 9.29 -1.48 -0.40
C LEU A 35 10.47 -1.14 -1.30
N GLU A 36 10.62 0.13 -1.66
CA GLU A 36 11.66 0.53 -2.60
C GLU A 36 13.02 0.70 -1.94
N HIS A 37 13.05 1.39 -0.81
CA HIS A 37 14.29 1.69 -0.10
C HIS A 37 14.37 0.98 1.24
N SER A 38 14.03 -0.30 1.23
CA SER A 38 14.13 -1.16 2.41
C SER A 38 14.48 -2.58 1.98
N THR A 39 14.78 -3.43 2.95
CA THR A 39 14.99 -4.86 2.72
C THR A 39 13.72 -5.67 2.99
N MET A 40 12.59 -5.00 3.08
CA MET A 40 11.32 -5.61 3.46
C MET A 40 10.80 -6.52 2.36
N SER A 41 10.40 -7.74 2.74
CA SER A 41 9.70 -8.65 1.84
C SER A 41 8.21 -8.30 1.79
N LEU A 42 7.52 -8.85 0.80
CA LEU A 42 6.06 -8.67 0.71
C LEU A 42 5.34 -9.29 1.91
N ASP A 43 5.82 -10.43 2.40
CA ASP A 43 5.24 -11.06 3.58
C ASP A 43 5.37 -10.17 4.81
N GLN A 44 6.53 -9.56 4.99
CA GLN A 44 6.74 -8.62 6.09
C GLN A 44 5.83 -7.41 5.94
N ALA A 45 5.74 -6.87 4.75
CA ALA A 45 4.86 -5.72 4.49
C ALA A 45 3.40 -6.04 4.79
N GLU A 46 2.92 -7.22 4.44
CA GLU A 46 1.56 -7.64 4.74
C GLU A 46 1.30 -7.63 6.24
N ASN A 47 2.25 -8.11 7.03
CA ASN A 47 2.12 -8.11 8.48
C ASN A 47 2.04 -6.69 9.04
N LEU A 48 2.87 -5.78 8.53
CA LEU A 48 2.83 -4.39 8.96
C LEU A 48 1.52 -3.71 8.59
N ILE A 49 1.00 -3.99 7.41
CA ILE A 49 -0.31 -3.46 6.98
C ILE A 49 -1.41 -3.89 7.95
N ARG A 50 -1.40 -5.16 8.35
CA ARG A 50 -2.41 -5.67 9.29
C ARG A 50 -2.34 -4.96 10.64
N ILE A 51 -1.15 -4.68 11.12
CA ILE A 51 -0.95 -3.95 12.38
C ILE A 51 -1.50 -2.53 12.27
N ILE A 52 -1.18 -1.85 11.17
CA ILE A 52 -1.65 -0.48 10.93
C ILE A 52 -3.17 -0.45 10.82
N ASP A 53 -3.74 -1.38 10.08
CA ASP A 53 -5.18 -1.48 9.89
C ASP A 53 -5.90 -1.80 11.21
N ALA A 54 -5.33 -2.69 12.02
CA ALA A 54 -5.89 -3.03 13.33
C ALA A 54 -5.94 -1.81 14.27
N ASN A 55 -5.04 -0.85 14.08
CA ASN A 55 -5.03 0.39 14.84
C ASN A 55 -5.86 1.50 14.18
N LYS A 56 -6.62 1.16 13.13
CA LYS A 56 -7.52 2.07 12.42
C LYS A 56 -6.80 3.25 11.79
N LYS A 57 -5.57 3.01 11.34
CA LYS A 57 -4.80 4.00 10.59
C LYS A 57 -4.78 3.60 9.12
N LYS A 58 -4.50 4.58 8.26
CA LYS A 58 -4.34 4.33 6.84
C LYS A 58 -2.91 3.93 6.55
N SER A 59 -2.74 2.87 5.76
CA SER A 59 -1.44 2.46 5.28
C SER A 59 -1.34 2.69 3.78
N TYR A 60 -0.19 3.18 3.35
CA TYR A 60 0.15 3.28 1.94
C TYR A 60 1.42 2.52 1.71
N VAL A 61 1.60 1.97 0.52
CA VAL A 61 2.79 1.19 0.21
C VAL A 61 3.48 1.82 -1.00
N ARG A 62 4.75 2.19 -0.83
CA ARG A 62 5.57 2.59 -1.97
C ARG A 62 6.14 1.33 -2.60
N ILE A 63 5.72 1.05 -3.83
CA ILE A 63 6.11 -0.15 -4.54
C ILE A 63 7.46 0.02 -5.23
N THR A 64 8.10 -1.11 -5.54
CA THR A 64 9.41 -1.10 -6.21
C THR A 64 9.29 -0.96 -7.72
N SER A 65 8.15 -1.36 -8.27
CA SER A 65 7.94 -1.39 -9.71
C SER A 65 6.46 -1.31 -10.01
N ASP A 66 6.12 -1.30 -11.27
CA ASP A 66 4.73 -1.34 -11.73
C ASP A 66 4.16 -2.77 -11.75
N SER A 67 4.77 -3.67 -11.00
CA SER A 67 4.31 -5.06 -10.92
C SER A 67 2.90 -5.13 -10.35
N THR A 68 1.99 -5.70 -11.13
CA THR A 68 0.62 -5.87 -10.71
C THR A 68 0.47 -6.84 -9.53
N ASP A 69 1.36 -7.82 -9.44
CA ASP A 69 1.34 -8.75 -8.31
C ASP A 69 1.64 -8.07 -6.99
N GLN A 70 2.62 -7.18 -6.99
CA GLN A 70 2.97 -6.43 -5.79
C GLN A 70 1.83 -5.53 -5.35
N ILE A 71 1.24 -4.80 -6.30
CA ILE A 71 0.10 -3.93 -6.04
C ILE A 71 -1.06 -4.72 -5.48
N LYS A 72 -1.40 -5.82 -6.14
CA LYS A 72 -2.53 -6.65 -5.74
C LYS A 72 -2.36 -7.20 -4.33
N ARG A 73 -1.18 -7.72 -4.03
CA ARG A 73 -0.93 -8.29 -2.71
C ARG A 73 -1.07 -7.25 -1.60
N MET A 74 -0.56 -6.06 -1.84
CA MET A 74 -0.59 -5.01 -0.81
C MET A 74 -2.02 -4.52 -0.58
N LEU A 75 -2.79 -4.33 -1.63
CA LEU A 75 -4.18 -3.94 -1.50
C LEU A 75 -5.03 -5.04 -0.86
N ASP A 76 -4.80 -6.29 -1.23
CA ASP A 76 -5.51 -7.43 -0.62
C ASP A 76 -5.19 -7.56 0.87
N ALA A 77 -3.97 -7.19 1.27
CA ALA A 77 -3.58 -7.20 2.68
C ALA A 77 -4.25 -6.09 3.49
N GLY A 78 -4.83 -5.09 2.83
CA GLY A 78 -5.54 -4.02 3.50
C GLY A 78 -4.93 -2.63 3.34
N ALA A 79 -3.93 -2.46 2.48
CA ALA A 79 -3.35 -1.14 2.23
C ALA A 79 -4.42 -0.20 1.68
N SER A 80 -4.40 1.04 2.15
CA SER A 80 -5.35 2.06 1.71
C SER A 80 -5.02 2.63 0.35
N GLY A 81 -3.77 2.52 -0.08
CA GLY A 81 -3.34 3.03 -1.37
C GLY A 81 -1.89 2.67 -1.69
N ILE A 82 -1.50 3.02 -2.90
CA ILE A 82 -0.19 2.71 -3.45
C ILE A 82 0.51 3.99 -3.84
N ILE A 83 1.80 4.07 -3.57
CA ILE A 83 2.66 5.14 -4.06
C ILE A 83 3.59 4.52 -5.10
N ALA A 84 3.47 5.00 -6.32
CA ALA A 84 4.24 4.47 -7.44
C ALA A 84 5.37 5.43 -7.79
N PRO A 85 6.62 5.02 -7.66
CA PRO A 85 7.74 5.87 -8.02
C PRO A 85 8.00 5.86 -9.52
N MET A 86 8.67 6.87 -10.01
CA MET A 86 9.24 6.90 -11.37
C MET A 86 8.24 6.69 -12.49
N ILE A 87 7.05 7.27 -12.38
CA ILE A 87 6.09 7.25 -13.47
C ILE A 87 6.49 8.30 -14.49
N GLU A 88 6.80 7.87 -15.71
CA GLU A 88 7.25 8.75 -16.76
C GLU A 88 6.29 8.83 -17.95
N THR A 89 5.40 7.84 -18.10
CA THR A 89 4.46 7.79 -19.21
C THR A 89 3.04 7.62 -18.73
N PHE A 90 2.10 8.06 -19.55
CA PHE A 90 0.69 7.85 -19.30
C PHE A 90 0.34 6.37 -19.17
N GLN A 91 0.97 5.55 -20.01
CA GLN A 91 0.71 4.11 -20.03
C GLN A 91 1.15 3.44 -18.73
N GLN A 92 2.29 3.86 -18.17
CA GLN A 92 2.73 3.36 -16.87
C GLN A 92 1.74 3.72 -15.77
N GLY A 93 1.31 4.97 -15.73
CA GLY A 93 0.34 5.41 -14.76
C GLY A 93 -1.00 4.69 -14.88
N LYS A 94 -1.45 4.49 -16.13
CA LYS A 94 -2.69 3.79 -16.39
C LYS A 94 -2.62 2.32 -15.95
N ALA A 95 -1.49 1.66 -16.21
CA ALA A 95 -1.31 0.27 -15.82
C ALA A 95 -1.39 0.10 -14.30
N ILE A 96 -0.80 1.03 -13.54
CA ILE A 96 -0.86 1.01 -12.09
C ILE A 96 -2.28 1.27 -11.60
N MET A 97 -2.95 2.26 -12.18
CA MET A 97 -4.33 2.54 -11.84
C MET A 97 -5.24 1.34 -12.09
N ASP A 98 -5.09 0.71 -13.24
CA ASP A 98 -5.89 -0.47 -13.59
C ASP A 98 -5.62 -1.61 -12.61
N ALA A 99 -4.37 -1.80 -12.21
CA ALA A 99 -4.03 -2.82 -11.21
C ALA A 99 -4.67 -2.56 -9.86
N CYS A 100 -4.85 -1.29 -9.48
CA CYS A 100 -5.51 -0.94 -8.23
C CYS A 100 -7.03 -1.17 -8.28
N PHE A 101 -7.66 -0.83 -9.39
CA PHE A 101 -9.13 -0.86 -9.49
C PHE A 101 -9.66 -2.12 -10.16
N TYR A 102 -8.84 -2.79 -10.97
CA TYR A 102 -9.26 -3.98 -11.72
C TYR A 102 -8.26 -5.11 -11.54
N PRO A 103 -8.09 -5.59 -10.31
CA PRO A 103 -7.01 -6.56 -10.00
C PRO A 103 -7.16 -7.88 -10.74
N CYS A 104 -8.33 -8.21 -11.26
CA CYS A 104 -8.59 -9.48 -11.93
C CYS A 104 -8.45 -9.41 -13.44
N LEU A 105 -8.09 -8.26 -14.01
CA LEU A 105 -7.99 -8.11 -15.46
C LEU A 105 -6.91 -8.97 -16.08
N LEU A 106 -5.87 -9.30 -15.34
CA LEU A 106 -4.78 -10.15 -15.82
C LEU A 106 -5.16 -11.61 -15.87
N TYR A 107 -6.22 -11.99 -15.19
CA TYR A 107 -6.75 -13.35 -15.18
C TYR A 107 -8.02 -13.38 -15.99
N THR A 108 -7.93 -12.86 -17.18
CA THR A 108 -9.08 -12.68 -18.05
C THR A 108 -9.60 -13.94 -18.68
N SER A 109 -8.95 -15.08 -18.49
CA SER A 109 -9.71 -16.28 -18.73
C SER A 109 -10.88 -16.24 -17.78
N PRO A 110 -12.08 -16.12 -18.29
CA PRO A 110 -13.23 -15.94 -17.43
C PRO A 110 -13.41 -17.19 -16.58
N SER A 111 -13.06 -17.06 -15.31
CA SER A 111 -13.51 -18.07 -14.37
C SER A 111 -14.93 -17.72 -13.99
N PRO A 112 -15.73 -18.71 -13.62
CA PRO A 112 -17.12 -18.45 -13.25
C PRO A 112 -17.29 -17.41 -12.17
N ARG A 113 -16.33 -17.26 -11.29
CA ARG A 113 -16.42 -16.28 -10.22
C ARG A 113 -16.17 -14.85 -10.67
N ASP A 114 -15.58 -14.71 -11.84
CA ASP A 114 -15.26 -13.39 -12.39
C ASP A 114 -16.37 -12.86 -13.30
N LEU A 115 -17.40 -13.66 -13.49
CA LEU A 115 -18.54 -13.31 -14.32
C LEU A 115 -19.70 -12.69 -13.46
#